data_68fe3fb081816f622b92fe8ce51aecb2
#
_entry.id   68fe3fb081816f622b92fe8ce51aecb2
#
_cell.length_a   1.000
_cell.length_b   1.000
_cell.length_c   1.000
_cell.angle_alpha   90.00
_cell.angle_beta   90.00
_cell.angle_gamma   90.00
#
_symmetry.space_group_name_H-M   'P 1'
#
loop_
_entity.id
_entity.type
_entity.pdbx_description
1 polymer ?
#
loop_
_entity_poly.entity_id
_entity_poly.type
_entity_poly.pdbx_seq_one_letter_code
_entity_poly.pdbx_strand_id
1 'polypeptide(L)'
;MKPKQSGNQPPKTGLVKEYFRNGQLCSVGKYRDGKKTGIWKYYLRNGKLKATGKYSKDELAGPWKWFRENGNLLQTGTFKNGKQEGLWKRYHPNGELYDEGRYLDGKKAGLWKYYDAKGKLSRMKNY
;
A
#
# COMPACT_ATOMS: atom_id res chain seq x y z
N MET A 1 25.68 18.72 -14.47
CA MET A 1 24.90 17.62 -14.96
C MET A 1 25.22 16.37 -14.20
N LYS A 2 24.21 15.68 -13.84
CA LYS A 2 24.43 14.53 -13.08
C LYS A 2 24.81 13.34 -13.95
N PRO A 3 25.69 12.52 -13.48
CA PRO A 3 26.08 11.36 -14.26
C PRO A 3 24.92 10.44 -14.48
N LYS A 4 24.90 9.89 -15.66
CA LYS A 4 23.96 8.91 -16.03
C LYS A 4 24.23 7.63 -15.33
N GLN A 5 23.22 7.00 -14.87
CA GLN A 5 23.36 5.66 -14.37
C GLN A 5 23.83 4.78 -15.48
N SER A 6 24.82 4.01 -15.22
CA SER A 6 25.36 3.14 -16.25
C SER A 6 24.88 1.72 -16.02
N GLY A 7 24.86 0.94 -17.08
CA GLY A 7 24.59 -0.47 -16.97
C GLY A 7 25.68 -1.23 -16.24
N ASN A 8 26.79 -0.55 -15.92
CA ASN A 8 27.88 -1.19 -15.21
C ASN A 8 27.67 -1.28 -13.72
N GLN A 9 26.73 -0.50 -13.20
CA GLN A 9 26.49 -0.54 -11.76
C GLN A 9 25.75 -1.80 -11.37
N PRO A 10 26.18 -2.46 -10.28
CA PRO A 10 25.45 -3.63 -9.83
C PRO A 10 24.06 -3.26 -9.36
N PRO A 11 23.10 -4.16 -9.48
CA PRO A 11 21.75 -3.91 -8.95
C PRO A 11 21.79 -3.67 -7.45
N LYS A 12 20.88 -2.86 -6.97
CA LYS A 12 20.76 -2.62 -5.53
C LYS A 12 20.43 -3.91 -4.80
N THR A 13 21.06 -4.09 -3.66
CA THR A 13 20.78 -5.22 -2.76
C THR A 13 20.92 -4.72 -1.33
N GLY A 14 20.01 -5.13 -0.46
CA GLY A 14 20.05 -4.77 0.94
C GLY A 14 19.09 -3.64 1.28
N LEU A 15 19.19 -3.18 2.52
CA LEU A 15 18.30 -2.16 3.06
C LEU A 15 18.58 -0.81 2.44
N VAL A 16 17.53 -0.14 1.98
CA VAL A 16 17.63 1.19 1.38
C VAL A 16 16.64 2.11 2.07
N LYS A 17 17.13 3.30 2.45
CA LYS A 17 16.31 4.35 3.04
C LYS A 17 16.34 5.56 2.11
N GLU A 18 15.16 6.17 1.94
CA GLU A 18 15.06 7.40 1.17
C GLU A 18 14.42 8.47 2.03
N TYR A 19 14.72 9.72 1.73
CA TYR A 19 14.30 10.85 2.57
C TYR A 19 13.62 11.93 1.75
N PHE A 20 12.66 12.60 2.38
CA PHE A 20 12.10 13.82 1.83
C PHE A 20 13.15 14.94 1.91
N ARG A 21 12.93 16.03 1.19
CA ARG A 21 13.81 17.18 1.23
C ARG A 21 14.04 17.72 2.63
N ASN A 22 13.00 17.64 3.48
CA ASN A 22 13.10 18.15 4.85
C ASN A 22 13.90 17.23 5.76
N GLY A 23 14.45 16.13 5.24
CA GLY A 23 15.25 15.20 6.03
C GLY A 23 14.45 14.08 6.68
N GLN A 24 13.13 14.14 6.59
CA GLN A 24 12.27 13.12 7.17
C GLN A 24 12.32 11.85 6.32
N LEU A 25 12.36 10.69 6.97
CA LEU A 25 12.37 9.40 6.27
C LEU A 25 11.11 9.28 5.41
N CYS A 26 11.33 8.93 4.15
CA CYS A 26 10.27 8.80 3.16
C CYS A 26 9.89 7.34 2.96
N SER A 27 10.88 6.47 2.85
CA SER A 27 10.64 5.05 2.65
C SER A 27 11.80 4.23 3.15
N VAL A 28 11.53 2.99 3.50
CA VAL A 28 12.55 2.04 3.89
C VAL A 28 12.10 0.64 3.51
N GLY A 29 13.04 -0.12 2.94
CA GLY A 29 12.77 -1.50 2.54
C GLY A 29 14.01 -2.12 1.93
N LYS A 30 13.88 -3.37 1.55
CA LYS A 30 15.00 -4.11 0.99
C LYS A 30 14.88 -4.26 -0.52
N TYR A 31 16.02 -4.24 -1.15
CA TYR A 31 16.17 -4.60 -2.55
C TYR A 31 16.94 -5.92 -2.64
N ARG A 32 16.63 -6.67 -3.67
CA ARG A 32 17.37 -7.87 -4.00
C ARG A 32 17.52 -7.88 -5.51
N ASP A 33 18.79 -7.83 -5.97
CA ASP A 33 19.08 -7.80 -7.40
C ASP A 33 18.32 -6.69 -8.14
N GLY A 34 18.23 -5.53 -7.52
CA GLY A 34 17.58 -4.36 -8.11
C GLY A 34 16.08 -4.31 -7.98
N LYS A 35 15.48 -5.29 -7.31
CA LYS A 35 14.03 -5.36 -7.17
C LYS A 35 13.63 -5.29 -5.70
N LYS A 36 12.52 -4.61 -5.44
CA LYS A 36 11.99 -4.53 -4.08
C LYS A 36 11.56 -5.90 -3.60
N THR A 37 11.87 -6.19 -2.34
CA THR A 37 11.51 -7.45 -1.72
C THR A 37 11.23 -7.24 -0.24
N GLY A 38 10.43 -8.12 0.35
CA GLY A 38 10.13 -8.07 1.78
C GLY A 38 9.25 -6.89 2.15
N ILE A 39 9.22 -6.58 3.44
CA ILE A 39 8.35 -5.53 3.97
C ILE A 39 8.92 -4.16 3.66
N TRP A 40 8.07 -3.29 3.14
CA TRP A 40 8.38 -1.91 2.84
C TRP A 40 7.50 -1.00 3.66
N LYS A 41 8.05 0.14 4.08
CA LYS A 41 7.31 1.16 4.81
C LYS A 41 7.48 2.50 4.12
N TYR A 42 6.38 3.21 3.98
CA TYR A 42 6.33 4.54 3.41
C TYR A 42 5.78 5.51 4.43
N TYR A 43 6.34 6.70 4.48
CA TYR A 43 5.99 7.69 5.50
C TYR A 43 5.50 8.98 4.87
N LEU A 44 4.69 9.70 5.62
CA LEU A 44 4.28 11.06 5.30
C LEU A 44 5.37 12.02 5.76
N ARG A 45 5.34 13.24 5.24
CA ARG A 45 6.33 14.25 5.61
C ARG A 45 6.32 14.59 7.09
N ASN A 46 5.21 14.35 7.77
CA ASN A 46 5.11 14.57 9.21
C ASN A 46 5.65 13.39 10.03
N GLY A 47 6.22 12.38 9.37
CA GLY A 47 6.82 11.23 10.04
C GLY A 47 5.87 10.08 10.32
N LYS A 48 4.59 10.27 10.07
CA LYS A 48 3.63 9.19 10.30
C LYS A 48 3.64 8.19 9.18
N LEU A 49 3.32 6.95 9.49
CA LEU A 49 3.28 5.88 8.51
C LEU A 49 2.16 6.13 7.50
N LYS A 50 2.51 6.06 6.22
CA LYS A 50 1.57 6.23 5.12
C LYS A 50 1.07 4.89 4.60
N ALA A 51 1.98 3.93 4.46
CA ALA A 51 1.64 2.63 3.90
C ALA A 51 2.69 1.61 4.30
N THR A 52 2.28 0.36 4.41
CA THR A 52 3.21 -0.73 4.63
C THR A 52 2.65 -2.01 4.03
N GLY A 53 3.57 -2.83 3.52
CA GLY A 53 3.21 -4.09 2.91
C GLY A 53 4.44 -4.78 2.35
N LYS A 54 4.20 -5.81 1.57
CA LYS A 54 5.25 -6.67 1.08
C LYS A 54 5.40 -6.54 -0.42
N TYR A 55 6.64 -6.62 -0.88
CA TYR A 55 6.97 -6.77 -2.30
C TYR A 55 7.63 -8.11 -2.53
N SER A 56 7.42 -8.65 -3.71
CA SER A 56 8.11 -9.82 -4.20
C SER A 56 8.51 -9.50 -5.63
N LYS A 57 9.83 -9.37 -5.88
CA LYS A 57 10.37 -9.02 -7.21
C LYS A 57 9.67 -7.81 -7.81
N ASP A 58 9.62 -6.72 -7.05
CA ASP A 58 9.01 -5.44 -7.42
C ASP A 58 7.48 -5.46 -7.53
N GLU A 59 6.84 -6.59 -7.30
CA GLU A 59 5.39 -6.67 -7.32
C GLU A 59 4.80 -6.62 -5.92
N LEU A 60 3.71 -5.90 -5.78
CA LEU A 60 2.96 -5.90 -4.54
C LEU A 60 2.48 -7.30 -4.24
N ALA A 61 2.65 -7.75 -3.00
CA ALA A 61 2.30 -9.11 -2.59
C ALA A 61 1.78 -9.10 -1.16
N GLY A 62 0.84 -10.00 -0.86
CA GLY A 62 0.34 -10.16 0.49
C GLY A 62 -0.41 -8.97 1.03
N PRO A 63 -0.58 -8.91 2.37
CA PRO A 63 -1.36 -7.85 3.00
C PRO A 63 -0.70 -6.49 2.90
N TRP A 64 -1.50 -5.47 2.66
CA TRP A 64 -1.09 -4.08 2.62
C TRP A 64 -2.04 -3.24 3.44
N LYS A 65 -1.50 -2.16 4.06
CA LYS A 65 -2.27 -1.18 4.81
C LYS A 65 -1.86 0.22 4.41
N TRP A 66 -2.84 1.10 4.29
CA TRP A 66 -2.63 2.52 4.03
C TRP A 66 -3.29 3.33 5.13
N PHE A 67 -2.67 4.43 5.50
CA PHE A 67 -3.12 5.28 6.61
C PHE A 67 -3.34 6.71 6.16
N ARG A 68 -4.19 7.42 6.89
CA ARG A 68 -4.44 8.84 6.69
C ARG A 68 -3.47 9.66 7.52
N GLU A 69 -3.41 10.97 7.24
CA GLU A 69 -2.59 11.89 8.01
C GLU A 69 -2.90 11.85 9.49
N ASN A 70 -4.16 11.62 9.86
CA ASN A 70 -4.55 11.55 11.28
C ASN A 70 -4.19 10.21 11.93
N GLY A 71 -3.58 9.29 11.18
CA GLY A 71 -3.18 7.99 11.71
C GLY A 71 -4.23 6.90 11.58
N ASN A 72 -5.45 7.23 11.19
CA ASN A 72 -6.48 6.22 10.99
C ASN A 72 -6.25 5.46 9.69
N LEU A 73 -6.73 4.23 9.65
CA LEU A 73 -6.65 3.43 8.44
C LEU A 73 -7.42 4.09 7.30
N LEU A 74 -6.83 4.08 6.12
CA LEU A 74 -7.49 4.48 4.89
C LEU A 74 -8.03 3.26 4.17
N GLN A 75 -7.22 2.21 4.09
CA GLN A 75 -7.53 1.05 3.28
C GLN A 75 -6.68 -0.13 3.69
N THR A 76 -7.25 -1.34 3.59
CA THR A 76 -6.51 -2.59 3.76
C THR A 76 -6.90 -3.56 2.67
N GLY A 77 -5.97 -4.42 2.28
CA GLY A 77 -6.25 -5.44 1.30
C GLY A 77 -5.06 -6.34 1.07
N THR A 78 -5.18 -7.23 0.12
CA THR A 78 -4.15 -8.21 -0.18
C THR A 78 -3.90 -8.25 -1.68
N PHE A 79 -2.64 -8.44 -2.04
CA PHE A 79 -2.24 -8.59 -3.45
C PHE A 79 -1.75 -9.99 -3.71
N LYS A 80 -2.01 -10.46 -4.91
CA LYS A 80 -1.49 -11.70 -5.43
C LYS A 80 -1.00 -11.45 -6.84
N ASN A 81 0.28 -11.72 -7.08
CA ASN A 81 0.91 -11.47 -8.38
C ASN A 81 0.67 -10.03 -8.86
N GLY A 82 0.80 -9.08 -7.94
CA GLY A 82 0.66 -7.67 -8.25
C GLY A 82 -0.77 -7.17 -8.42
N LYS A 83 -1.75 -8.04 -8.28
CA LYS A 83 -3.17 -7.67 -8.45
C LYS A 83 -3.94 -7.80 -7.15
N GLN A 84 -4.97 -6.97 -7.00
CA GLN A 84 -5.84 -7.04 -5.83
C GLN A 84 -6.55 -8.38 -5.80
N GLU A 85 -6.61 -8.97 -4.61
CA GLU A 85 -7.19 -10.29 -4.42
C GLU A 85 -7.82 -10.38 -3.04
N GLY A 86 -8.95 -11.08 -2.90
CA GLY A 86 -9.56 -11.31 -1.61
C GLY A 86 -10.22 -10.09 -1.02
N LEU A 87 -10.37 -10.07 0.29
CA LEU A 87 -11.12 -9.03 1.00
C LEU A 87 -10.39 -7.71 1.02
N TRP A 88 -11.09 -6.64 0.63
CA TRP A 88 -10.58 -5.28 0.65
C TRP A 88 -11.55 -4.40 1.43
N LYS A 89 -11.00 -3.47 2.21
CA LYS A 89 -11.79 -2.56 3.03
C LYS A 89 -11.24 -1.16 2.88
N ARG A 90 -12.15 -0.17 2.80
CA ARG A 90 -11.78 1.24 2.90
C ARG A 90 -12.51 1.85 4.08
N TYR A 91 -11.94 2.91 4.61
CA TYR A 91 -12.43 3.53 5.84
C TYR A 91 -12.69 5.01 5.65
N HIS A 92 -13.71 5.52 6.35
CA HIS A 92 -13.96 6.95 6.44
C HIS A 92 -12.86 7.63 7.26
N PRO A 93 -12.70 8.96 7.12
CA PRO A 93 -11.70 9.68 7.93
C PRO A 93 -11.84 9.48 9.44
N ASN A 94 -13.05 9.23 9.93
CA ASN A 94 -13.29 9.00 11.35
C ASN A 94 -12.97 7.57 11.80
N GLY A 95 -12.50 6.72 10.89
CA GLY A 95 -12.13 5.35 11.21
C GLY A 95 -13.22 4.32 10.99
N GLU A 96 -14.44 4.76 10.73
CA GLU A 96 -15.54 3.84 10.44
C GLU A 96 -15.39 3.23 9.06
N LEU A 97 -15.86 2.00 8.90
CA LEU A 97 -15.78 1.30 7.62
C LEU A 97 -16.61 2.03 6.56
N TYR A 98 -16.00 2.28 5.40
CA TYR A 98 -16.65 2.92 4.27
C TYR A 98 -17.22 1.89 3.30
N ASP A 99 -16.43 0.92 2.89
CA ASP A 99 -16.90 -0.18 2.06
C ASP A 99 -16.05 -1.42 2.27
N GLU A 100 -16.58 -2.55 1.85
CA GLU A 100 -15.86 -3.81 1.88
C GLU A 100 -16.40 -4.75 0.82
N GLY A 101 -15.50 -5.56 0.30
CA GLY A 101 -15.87 -6.56 -0.70
C GLY A 101 -14.62 -7.28 -1.16
N ARG A 102 -14.83 -8.19 -2.10
CA ARG A 102 -13.72 -8.99 -2.60
C ARG A 102 -13.30 -8.58 -3.99
N TYR A 103 -12.01 -8.72 -4.22
CA TYR A 103 -11.42 -8.62 -5.56
C TYR A 103 -11.02 -10.01 -6.01
N LEU A 104 -11.16 -10.24 -7.29
CA LEU A 104 -10.68 -11.44 -7.94
C LEU A 104 -9.90 -10.98 -9.16
N ASP A 105 -8.59 -11.27 -9.13
CA ASP A 105 -7.71 -10.94 -10.24
C ASP A 105 -7.78 -9.47 -10.66
N GLY A 106 -7.82 -8.58 -9.66
CA GLY A 106 -7.80 -7.14 -9.87
C GLY A 106 -9.16 -6.49 -10.10
N LYS A 107 -10.24 -7.26 -10.10
CA LYS A 107 -11.58 -6.75 -10.34
C LYS A 107 -12.50 -7.04 -9.17
N LYS A 108 -13.41 -6.12 -8.90
CA LYS A 108 -14.42 -6.35 -7.88
C LYS A 108 -15.28 -7.55 -8.25
N ALA A 109 -15.62 -8.36 -7.25
CA ALA A 109 -16.41 -9.57 -7.45
C ALA A 109 -17.37 -9.76 -6.28
N GLY A 110 -18.54 -10.31 -6.58
CA GLY A 110 -19.53 -10.62 -5.56
C GLY A 110 -20.16 -9.41 -4.92
N LEU A 111 -20.65 -9.59 -3.72
CA LEU A 111 -21.41 -8.56 -3.01
C LEU A 111 -20.48 -7.58 -2.33
N TRP A 112 -20.66 -6.31 -2.63
CA TRP A 112 -19.96 -5.20 -1.99
C TRP A 112 -20.92 -4.43 -1.13
N LYS A 113 -20.48 -4.06 0.07
CA LYS A 113 -21.28 -3.33 1.04
C LYS A 113 -20.67 -1.95 1.28
N TYR A 114 -21.53 -0.96 1.36
CA TYR A 114 -21.14 0.44 1.57
C TYR A 114 -21.80 0.98 2.81
N TYR A 115 -21.05 1.71 3.62
CA TYR A 115 -21.48 2.20 4.93
C TYR A 115 -21.36 3.71 5.02
N ASP A 116 -22.26 4.33 5.77
CA ASP A 116 -22.16 5.77 6.02
C ASP A 116 -21.13 6.05 7.12
N ALA A 117 -20.91 7.33 7.41
CA ALA A 117 -19.87 7.74 8.36
C ALA A 117 -20.18 7.32 9.81
N LYS A 118 -21.41 6.86 10.07
CA LYS A 118 -21.80 6.36 11.39
C LYS A 118 -21.69 4.85 11.48
N GLY A 119 -21.22 4.21 10.40
CA GLY A 119 -21.07 2.76 10.36
C GLY A 119 -22.32 2.01 9.95
N LYS A 120 -23.32 2.72 9.49
CA LYS A 120 -24.59 2.10 9.11
C LYS A 120 -24.55 1.69 7.64
N LEU A 121 -25.06 0.50 7.34
CA LEU A 121 -25.12 0.02 5.96
C LEU A 121 -25.95 0.97 5.11
N SER A 122 -25.36 1.47 4.02
CA SER A 122 -25.97 2.45 3.15
C SER A 122 -26.49 1.83 1.86
N ARG A 123 -25.74 0.94 1.26
CA ARG A 123 -26.17 0.24 0.06
C ARG A 123 -25.30 -0.97 -0.19
N MET A 124 -25.79 -1.84 -1.06
CA MET A 124 -25.05 -3.01 -1.51
C MET A 124 -25.08 -3.05 -3.03
N LYS A 125 -24.03 -3.63 -3.61
CA LYS A 125 -23.96 -3.83 -5.05
C LYS A 125 -23.29 -5.16 -5.33
N ASN A 126 -23.84 -5.89 -6.28
CA ASN A 126 -23.29 -7.17 -6.70
C ASN A 126 -22.53 -6.98 -8.01
N TYR A 127 -21.28 -7.42 -8.03
CA TYR A 127 -20.42 -7.30 -9.20
C TYR A 127 -20.23 -8.62 -9.91
#